data_79f7ba0bb40c2cb82c8316896d0c0b23
#
_entry.id   79f7ba0bb40c2cb82c8316896d0c0b23
#
_cell.length_a   1.000
_cell.length_b   1.000
_cell.length_c   1.000
_cell.angle_alpha   90.00
_cell.angle_beta   90.00
_cell.angle_gamma   90.00
#
_symmetry.space_group_name_H-M   'P 1'
#
loop_
_entity.id
_entity.type
_entity.pdbx_description
1 polymer ?
#
loop_
_entity_poly.entity_id
_entity_poly.type
_entity_poly.pdbx_seq_one_letter_code
_entity_poly.pdbx_strand_id
1 'polypeptide(L)'
;IALVLSAVFLPMAFFGGSTGVIYRQFSVTIISAMFLSVVVALTLTPALCGSILSHTAPHKKGFFGAFNRFYSRTERGYQNKVLRALRRSGGMLVIYALLCGAMGFAMLKLPGSFLPTEDQGEIMVQYTLPAGATTVRTAEVSRQVREWFLTKEKANTNVIFTIEGFSFSGSGQNAGMAFVSLKNWSERKGDANTAQAIALRATQELSTIRDATIFAMTPPAVDGLGQSNGFTFELMASGGTD
;
A
#
# COMPACT_ATOMS: atom_id res chain seq x y z
N ILE A 1 -7.41 24.63 -11.13
CA ILE A 1 -6.80 23.31 -10.96
C ILE A 1 -6.33 23.14 -9.51
N ALA A 2 -5.44 23.99 -8.98
CA ALA A 2 -4.90 23.87 -7.61
C ALA A 2 -6.00 23.83 -6.55
N LEU A 3 -7.03 24.68 -6.67
CA LEU A 3 -8.15 24.74 -5.74
C LEU A 3 -8.98 23.44 -5.76
N VAL A 4 -9.19 22.85 -6.94
CA VAL A 4 -9.90 21.58 -7.10
C VAL A 4 -9.12 20.42 -6.47
N LEU A 5 -7.81 20.36 -6.73
CA LEU A 5 -6.93 19.35 -6.11
C LEU A 5 -6.88 19.52 -4.60
N SER A 6 -6.74 20.72 -4.09
CA SER A 6 -6.79 20.99 -2.64
C SER A 6 -8.10 20.55 -2.01
N ALA A 7 -9.24 20.78 -2.68
CA ALA A 7 -10.55 20.35 -2.20
C ALA A 7 -10.70 18.81 -2.16
N VAL A 8 -10.03 18.08 -3.05
CA VAL A 8 -10.02 16.61 -3.05
C VAL A 8 -9.14 16.06 -1.92
N PHE A 9 -7.97 16.67 -1.68
CA PHE A 9 -7.03 16.19 -0.66
C PHE A 9 -7.36 16.67 0.75
N LEU A 10 -8.07 17.78 0.92
CA LEU A 10 -8.40 18.32 2.23
C LEU A 10 -9.15 17.33 3.14
N PRO A 11 -10.18 16.61 2.69
CA PRO A 11 -10.86 15.60 3.52
C PRO A 11 -9.93 14.49 4.01
N MET A 12 -8.93 14.11 3.21
CA MET A 12 -7.98 13.05 3.57
C MET A 12 -7.06 13.46 4.73
N ALA A 13 -6.86 14.77 4.94
CA ALA A 13 -6.09 15.28 6.08
C ALA A 13 -6.78 15.05 7.44
N PHE A 14 -8.07 14.74 7.46
CA PHE A 14 -8.87 14.49 8.66
C PHE A 14 -9.14 13.03 8.95
N PHE A 15 -8.60 12.11 8.16
CA PHE A 15 -8.74 10.68 8.42
C PHE A 15 -8.03 10.30 9.72
N GLY A 16 -8.70 9.43 10.50
CA GLY A 16 -8.16 8.88 11.75
C GLY A 16 -7.43 7.55 11.55
N GLY A 17 -6.85 7.04 12.64
CA GLY A 17 -6.15 5.76 12.67
C GLY A 17 -4.74 5.81 12.07
N SER A 18 -4.07 4.66 12.03
CA SER A 18 -2.68 4.56 11.55
C SER A 18 -2.54 4.95 10.08
N THR A 19 -3.52 4.59 9.24
CA THR A 19 -3.57 5.00 7.84
C THR A 19 -3.80 6.51 7.68
N GLY A 20 -4.53 7.12 8.63
CA GLY A 20 -4.80 8.56 8.64
C GLY A 20 -3.53 9.39 8.81
N VAL A 21 -2.51 8.88 9.51
CA VAL A 21 -1.22 9.59 9.64
C VAL A 21 -0.55 9.76 8.27
N ILE A 22 -0.53 8.69 7.47
CA ILE A 22 0.05 8.72 6.12
C ILE A 22 -0.75 9.67 5.23
N TYR A 23 -2.07 9.53 5.20
CA TYR A 23 -2.93 10.41 4.38
C TYR A 23 -2.82 11.89 4.78
N ARG A 24 -2.69 12.19 6.07
CA ARG A 24 -2.50 13.56 6.55
C ARG A 24 -1.20 14.17 6.05
N GLN A 25 -0.08 13.42 6.17
CA GLN A 25 1.22 13.90 5.68
C GLN A 25 1.20 14.16 4.18
N PHE A 26 0.65 13.22 3.40
CA PHE A 26 0.49 13.37 1.96
C PHE A 26 -0.37 14.58 1.62
N SER A 27 -1.54 14.70 2.23
CA SER A 27 -2.50 15.77 1.94
C SER A 27 -1.95 17.13 2.26
N VAL A 28 -1.37 17.31 3.45
CA VAL A 28 -0.79 18.59 3.87
C VAL A 28 0.36 18.99 2.95
N THR A 29 1.23 18.04 2.57
CA THR A 29 2.35 18.33 1.66
C THR A 29 1.86 18.74 0.28
N ILE A 30 0.88 18.02 -0.29
CA ILE A 30 0.34 18.34 -1.62
C ILE A 30 -0.38 19.70 -1.59
N ILE A 31 -1.23 19.95 -0.60
CA ILE A 31 -1.96 21.25 -0.49
C ILE A 31 -0.97 22.39 -0.35
N SER A 32 0.04 22.27 0.51
CA SER A 32 1.07 23.30 0.70
C SER A 32 1.87 23.56 -0.58
N ALA A 33 2.27 22.50 -1.28
CA ALA A 33 2.98 22.62 -2.56
C ALA A 33 2.11 23.29 -3.63
N MET A 34 0.82 22.95 -3.70
CA MET A 34 -0.13 23.57 -4.63
C MET A 34 -0.35 25.05 -4.31
N PHE A 35 -0.48 25.39 -3.03
CA PHE A 35 -0.63 26.79 -2.61
C PHE A 35 0.60 27.61 -3.02
N LEU A 36 1.81 27.14 -2.70
CA LEU A 36 3.05 27.81 -3.08
C LEU A 36 3.20 27.92 -4.60
N SER A 37 2.82 26.88 -5.34
CA SER A 37 2.83 26.89 -6.81
C SER A 37 1.92 27.98 -7.39
N VAL A 38 0.74 28.17 -6.83
CA VAL A 38 -0.18 29.24 -7.23
C VAL A 38 0.42 30.62 -6.94
N VAL A 39 1.00 30.81 -5.75
CA VAL A 39 1.66 32.08 -5.38
C VAL A 39 2.79 32.41 -6.38
N VAL A 40 3.65 31.43 -6.67
CA VAL A 40 4.73 31.59 -7.64
C VAL A 40 4.20 31.87 -9.05
N ALA A 41 3.19 31.15 -9.51
CA ALA A 41 2.59 31.35 -10.82
C ALA A 41 1.96 32.75 -10.97
N LEU A 42 1.34 33.28 -9.94
CA LEU A 42 0.69 34.59 -9.97
C LEU A 42 1.68 35.76 -9.78
N THR A 43 2.80 35.53 -9.11
CA THR A 43 3.77 36.61 -8.81
C THR A 43 4.99 36.58 -9.73
N LEU A 44 5.71 35.44 -9.72
CA LEU A 44 6.99 35.32 -10.41
C LEU A 44 6.82 35.26 -11.94
N THR A 45 5.83 34.52 -12.44
CA THR A 45 5.64 34.37 -13.87
C THR A 45 5.32 35.70 -14.57
N PRO A 46 4.36 36.52 -14.11
CA PRO A 46 4.13 37.85 -14.70
C PRO A 46 5.32 38.79 -14.57
N ALA A 47 6.01 38.77 -13.42
CA ALA A 47 7.20 39.62 -13.21
C ALA A 47 8.33 39.27 -14.16
N LEU A 48 8.62 37.96 -14.37
CA LEU A 48 9.59 37.50 -15.36
C LEU A 48 9.16 37.81 -16.79
N CYS A 49 7.89 37.62 -17.12
CA CYS A 49 7.37 37.98 -18.43
C CYS A 49 7.52 39.49 -18.69
N GLY A 50 7.22 40.32 -17.71
CA GLY A 50 7.37 41.79 -17.84
C GLY A 50 8.81 42.26 -17.95
N SER A 51 9.77 41.53 -17.36
CA SER A 51 11.19 41.90 -17.38
C SER A 51 11.99 41.31 -18.56
N ILE A 52 11.64 40.12 -19.01
CA ILE A 52 12.43 39.36 -20.00
C ILE A 52 11.83 39.44 -21.43
N LEU A 53 10.49 39.45 -21.54
CA LEU A 53 9.85 39.52 -22.84
C LEU A 53 9.86 40.95 -23.40
N SER A 54 10.62 41.17 -24.47
CA SER A 54 10.52 42.39 -25.25
C SER A 54 9.33 42.29 -26.22
N HIS A 55 8.77 43.45 -26.55
CA HIS A 55 7.65 43.59 -27.52
C HIS A 55 8.18 43.28 -28.94
N THR A 56 8.22 42.04 -29.32
CA THR A 56 8.61 41.63 -30.64
C THR A 56 7.36 41.23 -31.47
N ALA A 57 7.25 41.77 -32.67
CA ALA A 57 6.18 41.38 -33.59
C ALA A 57 6.27 39.87 -33.93
N PRO A 58 5.15 39.15 -34.03
CA PRO A 58 5.16 37.72 -34.24
C PRO A 58 5.87 37.37 -35.55
N HIS A 59 6.88 36.53 -35.51
CA HIS A 59 7.61 36.04 -36.66
C HIS A 59 6.69 35.26 -37.58
N LYS A 60 6.53 35.74 -38.83
CA LYS A 60 5.65 35.13 -39.86
C LYS A 60 6.37 34.10 -40.74
N LYS A 61 7.69 34.05 -40.71
CA LYS A 61 8.54 33.21 -41.62
C LYS A 61 9.50 32.33 -40.79
N GLY A 62 9.98 31.24 -41.40
CA GLY A 62 10.92 30.31 -40.77
C GLY A 62 10.27 29.34 -39.77
N PHE A 63 11.09 28.73 -38.90
CA PHE A 63 10.70 27.75 -37.91
C PHE A 63 9.65 28.33 -36.94
N PHE A 64 9.86 29.50 -36.42
CA PHE A 64 8.91 30.16 -35.51
C PHE A 64 7.58 30.50 -36.18
N GLY A 65 7.60 30.82 -37.48
CA GLY A 65 6.36 31.02 -38.23
C GLY A 65 5.58 29.71 -38.43
N ALA A 66 6.26 28.59 -38.61
CA ALA A 66 5.64 27.26 -38.68
C ALA A 66 5.04 26.87 -37.33
N PHE A 67 5.76 27.06 -36.22
CA PHE A 67 5.28 26.83 -34.87
C PHE A 67 4.04 27.67 -34.55
N ASN A 68 4.06 28.96 -34.84
CA ASN A 68 2.91 29.84 -34.58
C ASN A 68 1.67 29.39 -35.41
N ARG A 69 1.85 28.95 -36.66
CA ARG A 69 0.73 28.41 -37.44
C ARG A 69 0.18 27.11 -36.87
N PHE A 70 1.06 26.22 -36.40
CA PHE A 70 0.65 24.99 -35.71
C PHE A 70 -0.12 25.29 -34.44
N TYR A 71 0.40 26.18 -33.60
CA TYR A 71 -0.24 26.61 -32.36
C TYR A 71 -1.63 27.22 -32.61
N SER A 72 -1.72 28.20 -33.55
CA SER A 72 -3.01 28.82 -33.90
C SER A 72 -4.02 27.83 -34.50
N ARG A 73 -3.54 26.81 -35.23
CA ARG A 73 -4.41 25.74 -35.73
C ARG A 73 -4.96 24.87 -34.59
N THR A 74 -4.09 24.52 -33.66
CA THR A 74 -4.48 23.73 -32.46
C THR A 74 -5.45 24.51 -31.59
N GLU A 75 -5.18 25.79 -31.36
CA GLU A 75 -6.05 26.69 -30.59
C GLU A 75 -7.46 26.79 -31.19
N ARG A 76 -7.56 27.07 -32.52
CA ARG A 76 -8.87 27.10 -33.22
C ARG A 76 -9.55 25.74 -33.18
N GLY A 77 -8.82 24.65 -33.33
CA GLY A 77 -9.33 23.29 -33.22
C GLY A 77 -9.92 23.02 -31.85
N TYR A 78 -9.24 23.45 -30.80
CA TYR A 78 -9.71 23.35 -29.41
C TYR A 78 -10.97 24.19 -29.19
N GLN A 79 -10.95 25.47 -29.56
CA GLN A 79 -12.12 26.35 -29.45
C GLN A 79 -13.37 25.76 -30.13
N ASN A 80 -13.21 25.25 -31.37
CA ASN A 80 -14.31 24.63 -32.09
C ASN A 80 -14.82 23.34 -31.42
N LYS A 81 -13.97 22.54 -30.80
CA LYS A 81 -14.38 21.35 -30.03
C LYS A 81 -15.13 21.75 -28.77
N VAL A 82 -14.64 22.74 -28.03
CA VAL A 82 -15.30 23.27 -26.82
C VAL A 82 -16.69 23.83 -27.17
N LEU A 83 -16.79 24.68 -28.21
CA LEU A 83 -18.07 25.23 -28.65
C LEU A 83 -19.05 24.12 -29.09
N ARG A 84 -18.58 23.07 -29.74
CA ARG A 84 -19.40 21.92 -30.11
C ARG A 84 -19.88 21.13 -28.90
N ALA A 85 -19.00 20.93 -27.92
CA ALA A 85 -19.36 20.28 -26.67
C ALA A 85 -20.40 21.07 -25.88
N LEU A 86 -20.23 22.40 -25.79
CA LEU A 86 -21.21 23.29 -25.16
C LEU A 86 -22.58 23.27 -25.85
N ARG A 87 -22.60 23.27 -27.21
CA ARG A 87 -23.85 23.17 -28.00
C ARG A 87 -24.54 21.82 -27.82
N ARG A 88 -23.83 20.76 -27.46
CA ARG A 88 -24.36 19.41 -27.20
C ARG A 88 -24.23 19.03 -25.71
N SER A 89 -24.49 20.00 -24.84
CA SER A 89 -24.37 19.83 -23.39
C SER A 89 -25.10 18.62 -22.84
N GLY A 90 -26.34 18.36 -23.34
CA GLY A 90 -27.10 17.17 -22.93
C GLY A 90 -26.40 15.86 -23.26
N GLY A 91 -25.82 15.73 -24.48
CA GLY A 91 -25.06 14.56 -24.86
C GLY A 91 -23.77 14.39 -24.02
N MET A 92 -23.11 15.50 -23.71
CA MET A 92 -21.92 15.47 -22.83
C MET A 92 -22.27 15.07 -21.40
N LEU A 93 -23.43 15.52 -20.88
CA LEU A 93 -23.93 15.09 -19.56
C LEU A 93 -24.23 13.59 -19.51
N VAL A 94 -24.81 13.03 -20.58
CA VAL A 94 -25.04 11.57 -20.67
C VAL A 94 -23.72 10.81 -20.66
N ILE A 95 -22.74 11.25 -21.45
CA ILE A 95 -21.40 10.61 -21.45
C ILE A 95 -20.77 10.70 -20.06
N TYR A 96 -20.85 11.84 -19.40
CA TYR A 96 -20.35 12.03 -18.04
C TYR A 96 -21.06 11.10 -17.05
N ALA A 97 -22.39 11.01 -17.11
CA ALA A 97 -23.18 10.12 -16.25
C ALA A 97 -22.80 8.64 -16.47
N LEU A 98 -22.58 8.24 -17.73
CA LEU A 98 -22.11 6.88 -18.06
C LEU A 98 -20.71 6.60 -17.50
N LEU A 99 -19.80 7.56 -17.60
CA LEU A 99 -18.47 7.42 -17.03
C LEU A 99 -18.51 7.33 -15.49
N CYS A 100 -19.32 8.16 -14.83
CA CYS A 100 -19.52 8.08 -13.38
C CYS A 100 -20.15 6.74 -12.97
N GLY A 101 -21.12 6.25 -13.73
CA GLY A 101 -21.75 4.95 -13.50
C GLY A 101 -20.76 3.80 -13.68
N ALA A 102 -19.93 3.83 -14.73
CA ALA A 102 -18.87 2.85 -14.95
C ALA A 102 -17.82 2.87 -13.85
N MET A 103 -17.43 4.05 -13.39
CA MET A 103 -16.49 4.20 -12.27
C MET A 103 -17.09 3.66 -10.96
N GLY A 104 -18.34 4.00 -10.66
CA GLY A 104 -19.06 3.46 -9.49
C GLY A 104 -19.17 1.94 -9.53
N PHE A 105 -19.50 1.37 -10.69
CA PHE A 105 -19.54 -0.08 -10.89
C PHE A 105 -18.16 -0.72 -10.70
N ALA A 106 -17.09 -0.12 -11.24
CA ALA A 106 -15.73 -0.60 -11.04
C ALA A 106 -15.33 -0.58 -9.56
N MET A 107 -15.67 0.49 -8.83
CA MET A 107 -15.37 0.59 -7.38
C MET A 107 -16.08 -0.50 -6.56
N LEU A 108 -17.31 -0.89 -6.95
CA LEU A 108 -18.02 -1.97 -6.26
C LEU A 108 -17.42 -3.36 -6.52
N LYS A 109 -16.69 -3.52 -7.62
CA LYS A 109 -16.04 -4.78 -8.00
C LYS A 109 -14.58 -4.89 -7.55
N LEU A 110 -13.93 -3.77 -7.26
CA LEU A 110 -12.56 -3.76 -6.78
C LEU A 110 -12.51 -4.21 -5.31
N PRO A 111 -11.66 -5.18 -4.97
CA PRO A 111 -11.45 -5.53 -3.57
C PRO A 111 -10.88 -4.32 -2.82
N GLY A 112 -11.56 -3.94 -1.74
CA GLY A 112 -11.10 -2.86 -0.88
C GLY A 112 -9.95 -3.33 0.00
N SER A 113 -8.72 -3.12 -0.43
CA SER A 113 -7.53 -3.30 0.39
C SER A 113 -6.70 -2.02 0.37
N PHE A 114 -6.26 -1.60 1.54
CA PHE A 114 -5.39 -0.41 1.66
C PHE A 114 -3.98 -0.69 1.10
N LEU A 115 -3.48 -1.88 1.37
CA LEU A 115 -2.22 -2.38 0.85
C LEU A 115 -2.47 -3.72 0.15
N PRO A 116 -1.97 -3.91 -1.08
CA PRO A 116 -2.01 -5.22 -1.69
C PRO A 116 -1.19 -6.20 -0.86
N THR A 117 -1.65 -7.44 -0.77
CA THR A 117 -0.85 -8.52 -0.18
C THR A 117 0.30 -8.83 -1.11
N GLU A 118 1.51 -8.51 -0.68
CA GLU A 118 2.73 -8.79 -1.42
C GLU A 118 3.41 -10.06 -0.91
N ASP A 119 4.00 -10.82 -1.81
CA ASP A 119 4.91 -11.91 -1.45
C ASP A 119 6.31 -11.33 -1.22
N GLN A 120 6.64 -11.05 0.02
CA GLN A 120 7.96 -10.50 0.41
C GLN A 120 9.05 -11.56 0.46
N GLY A 121 8.72 -12.82 0.20
CA GLY A 121 9.67 -13.93 0.30
C GLY A 121 10.03 -14.29 1.74
N GLU A 122 9.21 -13.88 2.70
CA GLU A 122 9.40 -14.13 4.12
C GLU A 122 8.15 -14.71 4.78
N ILE A 123 8.36 -15.60 5.74
CA ILE A 123 7.30 -16.18 6.58
C ILE A 123 7.75 -16.10 8.03
N MET A 124 6.83 -15.70 8.91
CA MET A 124 7.00 -15.76 10.36
C MET A 124 6.13 -16.87 10.91
N VAL A 125 6.70 -17.72 11.73
CA VAL A 125 6.00 -18.81 12.41
C VAL A 125 6.09 -18.58 13.91
N GLN A 126 4.93 -18.39 14.53
CA GLN A 126 4.82 -18.28 15.99
C GLN A 126 4.35 -19.62 16.56
N TYR A 127 4.96 -20.05 17.65
CA TYR A 127 4.54 -21.22 18.40
C TYR A 127 4.51 -20.92 19.89
N THR A 128 3.43 -21.35 20.53
CA THR A 128 3.20 -21.13 21.96
C THR A 128 2.78 -22.45 22.59
N LEU A 129 3.52 -22.87 23.61
CA LEU A 129 3.26 -24.05 24.39
C LEU A 129 2.37 -23.70 25.60
N PRO A 130 1.74 -24.67 26.25
CA PRO A 130 1.00 -24.43 27.49
C PRO A 130 1.86 -23.74 28.55
N ALA A 131 1.18 -23.00 29.45
CA ALA A 131 1.83 -22.34 30.58
C ALA A 131 2.61 -23.34 31.44
N GLY A 132 3.84 -22.98 31.81
CA GLY A 132 4.74 -23.87 32.57
C GLY A 132 5.61 -24.78 31.69
N ALA A 133 5.51 -24.74 30.40
CA ALA A 133 6.45 -25.44 29.53
C ALA A 133 7.87 -24.84 29.65
N THR A 134 8.86 -25.72 29.69
CA THR A 134 10.27 -25.33 29.81
C THR A 134 10.86 -24.97 28.46
N THR A 135 11.95 -24.21 28.45
CA THR A 135 12.69 -23.86 27.25
C THR A 135 13.11 -25.09 26.44
N VAL A 136 13.41 -26.22 27.11
CA VAL A 136 13.79 -27.47 26.43
C VAL A 136 12.64 -28.02 25.56
N ARG A 137 11.40 -27.97 26.07
CA ARG A 137 10.23 -28.37 25.28
C ARG A 137 9.98 -27.40 24.13
N THR A 138 10.15 -26.12 24.36
CA THR A 138 10.01 -25.11 23.31
C THR A 138 11.08 -25.31 22.21
N ALA A 139 12.33 -25.63 22.58
CA ALA A 139 13.40 -25.94 21.64
C ALA A 139 13.09 -27.21 20.80
N GLU A 140 12.41 -28.20 21.39
CA GLU A 140 11.98 -29.40 20.65
C GLU A 140 10.93 -29.07 19.57
N VAL A 141 9.94 -28.23 19.92
CA VAL A 141 8.95 -27.72 18.94
C VAL A 141 9.64 -26.88 17.86
N SER A 142 10.56 -26.02 18.26
CA SER A 142 11.42 -25.23 17.36
C SER A 142 12.17 -26.10 16.36
N ARG A 143 12.74 -27.22 16.81
CA ARG A 143 13.40 -28.19 15.98
C ARG A 143 12.45 -28.84 14.96
N GLN A 144 11.24 -29.22 15.39
CA GLN A 144 10.23 -29.82 14.49
C GLN A 144 9.74 -28.82 13.44
N VAL A 145 9.52 -27.57 13.81
CA VAL A 145 9.18 -26.50 12.86
C VAL A 145 10.28 -26.32 11.84
N ARG A 146 11.55 -26.23 12.28
CA ARG A 146 12.70 -26.10 11.40
C ARG A 146 12.86 -27.28 10.45
N GLU A 147 12.71 -28.49 10.98
CA GLU A 147 12.80 -29.72 10.19
C GLU A 147 11.73 -29.80 9.11
N TRP A 148 10.51 -29.38 9.41
CA TRP A 148 9.44 -29.31 8.43
C TRP A 148 9.80 -28.39 7.25
N PHE A 149 10.28 -27.19 7.49
CA PHE A 149 10.69 -26.27 6.42
C PHE A 149 11.89 -26.80 5.62
N LEU A 150 12.86 -27.41 6.27
CA LEU A 150 14.06 -27.94 5.62
C LEU A 150 13.82 -29.27 4.89
N THR A 151 12.73 -29.96 5.15
CA THR A 151 12.39 -31.22 4.48
C THR A 151 11.24 -31.08 3.50
N LYS A 152 10.06 -30.64 3.97
CA LYS A 152 8.84 -30.53 3.17
C LYS A 152 8.88 -29.33 2.22
N GLU A 153 9.34 -28.20 2.68
CA GLU A 153 9.44 -26.96 1.90
C GLU A 153 10.89 -26.64 1.47
N LYS A 154 11.78 -27.64 1.43
CA LYS A 154 13.17 -27.48 1.03
C LYS A 154 13.36 -26.81 -0.33
N ALA A 155 12.44 -27.07 -1.27
CA ALA A 155 12.47 -26.47 -2.60
C ALA A 155 12.29 -24.94 -2.54
N ASN A 156 11.49 -24.45 -1.58
CA ASN A 156 11.09 -23.06 -1.45
C ASN A 156 11.87 -22.30 -0.37
N THR A 157 12.45 -23.01 0.61
CA THR A 157 13.15 -22.40 1.76
C THR A 157 14.62 -22.14 1.42
N ASN A 158 15.08 -20.93 1.73
CA ASN A 158 16.48 -20.55 1.65
C ASN A 158 17.15 -20.72 3.01
N VAL A 159 16.63 -20.04 4.03
CA VAL A 159 17.16 -20.09 5.41
C VAL A 159 16.02 -20.01 6.41
N ILE A 160 16.19 -20.65 7.55
CA ILE A 160 15.29 -20.55 8.70
C ILE A 160 16.09 -20.21 9.95
N PHE A 161 15.60 -19.25 10.70
CA PHE A 161 16.15 -18.80 11.97
C PHE A 161 15.07 -18.93 13.05
N THR A 162 15.40 -19.49 14.20
CA THR A 162 14.47 -19.71 15.32
C THR A 162 14.94 -18.96 16.57
N ILE A 163 13.97 -18.40 17.30
CA ILE A 163 14.20 -17.72 18.58
C ILE A 163 13.25 -18.37 19.60
N GLU A 164 13.79 -18.82 20.73
CA GLU A 164 13.05 -19.28 21.88
C GLU A 164 12.96 -18.18 22.93
N GLY A 165 11.84 -18.16 23.68
CA GLY A 165 11.60 -17.21 24.75
C GLY A 165 10.88 -15.94 24.35
N PHE A 166 10.55 -15.77 23.07
CA PHE A 166 9.88 -14.59 22.53
C PHE A 166 8.83 -14.95 21.47
N SER A 167 7.69 -14.23 21.48
CA SER A 167 6.68 -14.26 20.43
C SER A 167 5.97 -12.91 20.38
N PHE A 168 5.16 -12.66 19.34
CA PHE A 168 4.32 -11.46 19.28
C PHE A 168 3.27 -11.40 20.41
N SER A 169 2.91 -12.55 20.98
CA SER A 169 1.97 -12.64 22.11
C SER A 169 2.62 -12.38 23.47
N GLY A 170 3.94 -12.21 23.50
CA GLY A 170 4.69 -11.95 24.74
C GLY A 170 5.98 -12.76 24.85
N SER A 171 6.71 -12.53 25.92
CA SER A 171 7.97 -13.23 26.25
C SER A 171 7.73 -14.29 27.32
N GLY A 172 8.30 -15.47 27.15
CA GLY A 172 8.16 -16.56 28.11
C GLY A 172 8.87 -17.84 27.63
N GLN A 173 9.26 -18.71 28.54
CA GLN A 173 9.92 -19.98 28.21
C GLN A 173 9.09 -20.87 27.28
N ASN A 174 7.78 -20.68 27.28
CA ASN A 174 6.80 -21.43 26.48
C ASN A 174 6.51 -20.79 25.12
N ALA A 175 7.21 -19.74 24.74
CA ALA A 175 6.99 -19.01 23.50
C ALA A 175 8.23 -19.10 22.57
N GLY A 176 7.99 -19.11 21.27
CA GLY A 176 9.04 -19.03 20.29
C GLY A 176 8.56 -18.57 18.92
N MET A 177 9.51 -18.18 18.11
CA MET A 177 9.29 -17.74 16.73
C MET A 177 10.32 -18.32 15.78
N ALA A 178 9.91 -18.56 14.56
CA ALA A 178 10.79 -18.84 13.45
C ALA A 178 10.60 -17.79 12.35
N PHE A 179 11.70 -17.34 11.79
CA PHE A 179 11.76 -16.48 10.62
C PHE A 179 12.31 -17.29 9.46
N VAL A 180 11.52 -17.42 8.42
CA VAL A 180 11.83 -18.24 7.25
C VAL A 180 12.00 -17.30 6.06
N SER A 181 13.19 -17.26 5.51
CA SER A 181 13.46 -16.61 4.23
C SER A 181 13.27 -17.64 3.12
N LEU A 182 12.45 -17.31 2.15
CA LEU A 182 12.18 -18.14 0.99
C LEU A 182 13.17 -17.82 -0.13
N LYS A 183 13.29 -18.73 -1.08
CA LYS A 183 14.08 -18.50 -2.30
C LYS A 183 13.46 -17.40 -3.15
N ASN A 184 14.21 -16.89 -4.12
CA ASN A 184 13.75 -15.86 -5.03
C ASN A 184 12.50 -16.30 -5.82
N TRP A 185 11.62 -15.36 -6.16
CA TRP A 185 10.40 -15.63 -6.93
C TRP A 185 10.67 -16.30 -8.29
N SER A 186 11.84 -16.06 -8.89
CA SER A 186 12.25 -16.72 -10.13
C SER A 186 12.39 -18.25 -9.97
N GLU A 187 12.70 -18.71 -8.77
CA GLU A 187 12.86 -20.12 -8.39
C GLU A 187 11.57 -20.74 -7.84
N ARG A 188 10.66 -19.90 -7.29
CA ARG A 188 9.37 -20.29 -6.71
C ARG A 188 8.23 -19.95 -7.68
N LYS A 189 8.02 -20.75 -8.71
CA LYS A 189 6.95 -20.50 -9.70
C LYS A 189 5.64 -21.16 -9.30
N GLY A 190 4.53 -20.49 -9.63
CA GLY A 190 3.16 -20.96 -9.42
C GLY A 190 2.57 -20.56 -8.07
N ASP A 191 1.24 -20.46 -8.04
CA ASP A 191 0.46 -19.94 -6.90
C ASP A 191 0.65 -20.76 -5.62
N ALA A 192 0.93 -22.06 -5.75
CA ALA A 192 1.18 -22.95 -4.63
C ALA A 192 2.51 -22.66 -3.89
N ASN A 193 3.43 -21.93 -4.51
CA ASN A 193 4.76 -21.61 -3.97
C ASN A 193 4.87 -20.14 -3.51
N THR A 194 3.74 -19.43 -3.41
CA THR A 194 3.70 -18.10 -2.80
C THR A 194 3.91 -18.19 -1.29
N ALA A 195 4.45 -17.14 -0.68
CA ALA A 195 4.68 -17.09 0.77
C ALA A 195 3.37 -17.35 1.54
N GLN A 196 2.23 -16.81 1.07
CA GLN A 196 0.92 -17.03 1.65
C GLN A 196 0.48 -18.50 1.58
N ALA A 197 0.66 -19.16 0.43
CA ALA A 197 0.31 -20.57 0.28
C ALA A 197 1.18 -21.48 1.16
N ILE A 198 2.48 -21.18 1.25
CA ILE A 198 3.42 -21.91 2.13
C ILE A 198 3.07 -21.70 3.60
N ALA A 199 2.76 -20.46 4.02
CA ALA A 199 2.35 -20.16 5.38
C ALA A 199 1.06 -20.89 5.77
N LEU A 200 0.08 -20.98 4.86
CA LEU A 200 -1.15 -21.72 5.08
C LEU A 200 -0.87 -23.23 5.27
N ARG A 201 -0.06 -23.85 4.39
CA ARG A 201 0.35 -25.25 4.54
C ARG A 201 1.11 -25.49 5.83
N ALA A 202 2.05 -24.61 6.16
CA ALA A 202 2.81 -24.69 7.41
C ALA A 202 1.86 -24.66 8.62
N THR A 203 0.88 -23.76 8.65
CA THR A 203 -0.12 -23.71 9.73
C THR A 203 -0.93 -24.99 9.81
N GLN A 204 -1.38 -25.55 8.67
CA GLN A 204 -2.19 -26.76 8.63
C GLN A 204 -1.39 -28.01 9.06
N GLU A 205 -0.20 -28.20 8.52
CA GLU A 205 0.60 -29.39 8.82
C GLU A 205 1.23 -29.34 10.22
N LEU A 206 1.74 -28.17 10.64
CA LEU A 206 2.35 -28.02 11.94
C LEU A 206 1.31 -27.99 13.10
N SER A 207 0.02 -27.75 12.82
CA SER A 207 -1.04 -27.87 13.81
C SER A 207 -1.22 -29.30 14.34
N THR A 208 -0.63 -30.31 13.67
CA THR A 208 -0.59 -31.69 14.16
C THR A 208 0.34 -31.87 15.36
N ILE A 209 1.24 -30.93 15.62
CA ILE A 209 2.10 -30.88 16.83
C ILE A 209 1.24 -30.50 18.03
N ARG A 210 0.88 -31.48 18.85
CA ARG A 210 -0.05 -31.30 19.97
C ARG A 210 0.53 -30.51 21.13
N ASP A 211 1.84 -30.36 21.19
CA ASP A 211 2.55 -29.69 22.28
C ASP A 211 2.51 -28.16 22.19
N ALA A 212 2.13 -27.60 21.04
CA ALA A 212 2.11 -26.17 20.82
C ALA A 212 0.95 -25.74 19.90
N THR A 213 0.49 -24.53 20.10
CA THR A 213 -0.31 -23.81 19.10
C THR A 213 0.66 -23.13 18.13
N ILE A 214 0.60 -23.50 16.85
CA ILE A 214 1.51 -23.01 15.83
C ILE A 214 0.73 -22.26 14.76
N PHE A 215 1.20 -21.07 14.44
CA PHE A 215 0.60 -20.21 13.42
C PHE A 215 1.70 -19.59 12.54
N ALA A 216 1.58 -19.79 11.24
CA ALA A 216 2.49 -19.19 10.26
C ALA A 216 1.77 -18.06 9.51
N MET A 217 2.45 -16.94 9.33
CA MET A 217 1.95 -15.75 8.66
C MET A 217 3.03 -15.12 7.79
N THR A 218 2.62 -14.35 6.79
CA THR A 218 3.53 -13.46 6.07
C THR A 218 3.65 -12.14 6.83
N PRO A 219 4.84 -11.49 6.84
CA PRO A 219 4.99 -10.18 7.46
C PRO A 219 4.06 -9.16 6.79
N PRO A 220 3.58 -8.15 7.52
CA PRO A 220 2.80 -7.07 6.94
C PRO A 220 3.65 -6.27 5.94
N ALA A 221 3.02 -5.75 4.88
CA ALA A 221 3.70 -4.96 3.86
C ALA A 221 4.34 -3.66 4.41
N VAL A 222 3.85 -3.16 5.54
CA VAL A 222 4.41 -2.01 6.26
C VAL A 222 4.42 -2.33 7.75
N ASP A 223 5.57 -2.14 8.39
CA ASP A 223 5.73 -2.33 9.83
C ASP A 223 4.75 -1.44 10.61
N GLY A 224 4.04 -2.03 11.55
CA GLY A 224 3.03 -1.34 12.37
C GLY A 224 1.66 -1.18 11.72
N LEU A 225 1.48 -1.59 10.45
CA LEU A 225 0.19 -1.58 9.76
C LEU A 225 -0.17 -3.00 9.31
N GLY A 226 -1.36 -3.47 9.71
CA GLY A 226 -1.88 -4.76 9.22
C GLY A 226 -1.33 -5.99 9.94
N GLN A 227 -0.78 -5.85 11.13
CA GLN A 227 -0.35 -6.98 11.95
C GLN A 227 -1.53 -7.85 12.43
N SER A 228 -2.73 -7.32 12.41
CA SER A 228 -3.96 -8.09 12.65
C SER A 228 -5.12 -7.55 11.81
N ASN A 229 -5.81 -8.43 11.13
CA ASN A 229 -7.10 -8.13 10.51
C ASN A 229 -8.20 -8.39 11.56
N GLY A 230 -8.41 -7.44 12.46
CA GLY A 230 -9.40 -7.62 13.53
C GLY A 230 -9.30 -6.54 14.59
N PHE A 231 -9.81 -6.85 15.75
CA PHE A 231 -9.69 -6.01 16.94
C PHE A 231 -8.87 -6.75 18.01
N THR A 232 -8.06 -6.02 18.75
CA THR A 232 -7.34 -6.53 19.90
C THR A 232 -8.23 -6.32 21.13
N PHE A 233 -8.57 -7.39 21.82
CA PHE A 233 -9.30 -7.36 23.08
C PHE A 233 -8.35 -7.68 24.23
N GLU A 234 -8.14 -6.73 25.12
CA GLU A 234 -7.34 -6.91 26.32
C GLU A 234 -8.26 -7.02 27.54
N LEU A 235 -8.25 -8.17 28.19
CA LEU A 235 -8.96 -8.37 29.44
C LEU A 235 -8.01 -8.04 30.61
N MET A 236 -8.19 -6.86 31.19
CA MET A 236 -7.47 -6.50 32.42
C MET A 236 -8.32 -6.87 33.65
N ALA A 237 -7.75 -7.65 34.58
CA ALA A 237 -8.36 -7.85 35.88
C ALA A 237 -8.24 -6.56 36.69
N SER A 238 -9.35 -5.89 36.93
CA SER A 238 -9.46 -4.69 37.77
C SER A 238 -9.69 -5.00 39.23
N GLY A 239 -9.20 -6.11 39.75
CA GLY A 239 -9.38 -6.51 41.14
C GLY A 239 -8.04 -6.81 41.78
N GLY A 240 -7.75 -6.12 42.89
CA GLY A 240 -6.61 -6.45 43.73
C GLY A 240 -6.70 -7.87 44.19
N THR A 241 -5.61 -8.56 44.14
CA THR A 241 -5.40 -9.81 44.86
C THR A 241 -5.30 -9.49 46.33
N ASP A 242 -6.35 -9.81 47.13
CA ASP A 242 -6.18 -10.11 48.52
C ASP A 242 -5.51 -11.48 48.64
#